data_aaf0dd5a04c1ee74a87c23fdcdd5416f
#
_entry.id   aaf0dd5a04c1ee74a87c23fdcdd5416f
#
_cell.length_a   1.000
_cell.length_b   1.000
_cell.length_c   1.000
_cell.angle_alpha   90.00
_cell.angle_beta   90.00
_cell.angle_gamma   90.00
#
_symmetry.space_group_name_H-M   'P 1'
#
loop_
_entity.id
_entity.type
_entity.pdbx_description
1 polymer ?
#
loop_
_entity_poly.entity_id
_entity_poly.type
_entity_poly.pdbx_seq_one_letter_code
_entity_poly.pdbx_strand_id
1 'polypeptide(L)'
;MKKILYVEDNRDTAEAVKVILDGAGFKTELAFRGKDGLKKADNGFDLLLLDIMLPDMSGWDIFEKLKGKTKSKFAFLSAIPVSEERMKELRKVGVSDYITKPFTKADLIKRVAKILK
;
A
#
# COMPACT_ATOMS: atom_id res chain seq x y z
N MET A 1 15.68 8.70 -2.33
CA MET A 1 14.48 8.18 -3.01
C MET A 1 13.42 7.78 -1.99
N LYS A 2 12.18 7.84 -2.36
CA LYS A 2 11.08 7.47 -1.47
C LYS A 2 11.00 5.96 -1.30
N LYS A 3 10.75 5.51 -0.08
CA LYS A 3 10.68 4.09 0.27
C LYS A 3 9.23 3.65 0.46
N ILE A 4 8.90 2.53 -0.16
CA ILE A 4 7.55 1.95 -0.13
C ILE A 4 7.63 0.53 0.43
N LEU A 5 6.75 0.21 1.39
CA LEU A 5 6.53 -1.16 1.81
C LEU A 5 5.22 -1.63 1.21
N TYR A 6 5.25 -2.69 0.41
CA TYR A 6 4.05 -3.28 -0.17
C TYR A 6 3.79 -4.63 0.48
N VAL A 7 2.63 -4.77 1.11
CA VAL A 7 2.20 -6.00 1.77
C VAL A 7 1.18 -6.71 0.89
N GLU A 8 1.58 -7.84 0.32
CA GLU A 8 0.81 -8.61 -0.65
C GLU A 8 1.25 -10.08 -0.59
N ASP A 9 0.32 -10.99 -0.40
CA ASP A 9 0.64 -12.41 -0.28
C ASP A 9 0.87 -13.13 -1.62
N ASN A 10 0.31 -12.61 -2.71
CA ASN A 10 0.56 -13.16 -4.04
C ASN A 10 1.93 -12.70 -4.53
N ARG A 11 2.88 -13.62 -4.60
CA ARG A 11 4.26 -13.28 -4.95
C ARG A 11 4.41 -12.69 -6.34
N ASP A 12 3.69 -13.21 -7.33
CA ASP A 12 3.76 -12.70 -8.70
C ASP A 12 3.28 -11.25 -8.76
N THR A 13 2.16 -10.96 -8.11
CA THR A 13 1.62 -9.59 -8.03
C THR A 13 2.58 -8.67 -7.30
N ALA A 14 3.10 -9.12 -6.15
CA ALA A 14 4.03 -8.34 -5.34
C ALA A 14 5.29 -7.98 -6.12
N GLU A 15 5.90 -8.95 -6.78
CA GLU A 15 7.11 -8.74 -7.56
C GLU A 15 6.87 -7.85 -8.79
N ALA A 16 5.72 -8.01 -9.45
CA ALA A 16 5.35 -7.16 -10.59
C ALA A 16 5.22 -5.69 -10.16
N VAL A 17 4.54 -5.44 -9.06
CA VAL A 17 4.39 -4.08 -8.51
C VAL A 17 5.74 -3.51 -8.11
N LYS A 18 6.59 -4.31 -7.47
CA LYS A 18 7.94 -3.87 -7.10
C LYS A 18 8.75 -3.44 -8.33
N VAL A 19 8.73 -4.24 -9.40
CA VAL A 19 9.43 -3.90 -10.64
C VAL A 19 8.93 -2.57 -11.21
N ILE A 20 7.62 -2.39 -11.23
CA ILE A 20 7.01 -1.15 -11.74
C ILE A 20 7.46 0.06 -10.92
N LEU A 21 7.35 -0.02 -9.60
CA LEU A 21 7.65 1.11 -8.73
C LEU A 21 9.15 1.39 -8.63
N ASP A 22 9.98 0.36 -8.57
CA ASP A 22 11.43 0.54 -8.61
C ASP A 22 11.86 1.19 -9.93
N GLY A 23 11.26 0.78 -11.04
CA GLY A 23 11.52 1.38 -12.35
C GLY A 23 11.10 2.84 -12.45
N ALA A 24 10.19 3.28 -11.60
CA ALA A 24 9.75 4.67 -11.54
C ALA A 24 10.57 5.53 -10.57
N GLY A 25 11.60 4.97 -9.94
CA GLY A 25 12.50 5.71 -9.05
C GLY A 25 12.19 5.58 -7.56
N PHE A 26 11.25 4.72 -7.19
CA PHE A 26 10.99 4.42 -5.77
C PHE A 26 11.84 3.23 -5.32
N LYS A 27 11.95 3.05 -4.03
CA LYS A 27 12.58 1.87 -3.45
C LYS A 27 11.50 1.04 -2.76
N THR A 28 11.17 -0.10 -3.32
CA THR A 28 10.08 -0.94 -2.84
C THR A 28 10.59 -2.16 -2.11
N GLU A 29 10.09 -2.40 -0.91
CA GLU A 29 10.29 -3.64 -0.18
C GLU A 29 8.97 -4.38 -0.10
N LEU A 30 9.04 -5.70 -0.02
CA LEU A 30 7.86 -6.57 0.01
C LEU A 30 7.72 -7.27 1.35
N ALA A 31 6.46 -7.48 1.77
CA ALA A 31 6.11 -8.39 2.83
C ALA A 31 4.95 -9.24 2.32
N PHE A 32 4.96 -10.55 2.60
CA PHE A 32 3.97 -11.48 2.06
C PHE A 32 2.89 -11.86 3.06
N ARG A 33 2.99 -11.36 4.28
CA ARG A 33 1.99 -11.55 5.34
C ARG A 33 1.85 -10.26 6.13
N GLY A 34 0.69 -10.07 6.74
CA GLY A 34 0.43 -8.90 7.57
C GLY A 34 1.41 -8.78 8.73
N LYS A 35 1.73 -9.89 9.39
CA LYS A 35 2.68 -9.93 10.50
C LYS A 35 4.06 -9.39 10.08
N ASP A 36 4.54 -9.81 8.91
CA ASP A 36 5.82 -9.35 8.39
C ASP A 36 5.76 -7.87 8.01
N GLY A 37 4.63 -7.44 7.47
CA GLY A 37 4.39 -6.03 7.15
C GLY A 37 4.46 -5.16 8.40
N LEU A 38 3.80 -5.57 9.48
CA LEU A 38 3.84 -4.85 10.75
C LEU A 38 5.26 -4.74 11.29
N LYS A 39 6.02 -5.82 11.18
CA LYS A 39 7.39 -5.87 11.65
C LYS A 39 8.32 -4.93 10.87
N LYS A 40 8.18 -4.93 9.54
CA LYS A 40 8.99 -4.09 8.65
C LYS A 40 8.59 -2.62 8.69
N ALA A 41 7.36 -2.31 9.06
CA ALA A 41 6.83 -0.95 9.01
C ALA A 41 7.63 0.06 9.85
N ASP A 42 8.35 -0.41 10.86
CA ASP A 42 9.19 0.44 11.71
C ASP A 42 10.46 0.94 11.03
N ASN A 43 10.76 0.47 9.82
CA ASN A 43 12.01 0.78 9.13
C ASN A 43 11.98 2.07 8.30
N GLY A 44 11.03 2.97 8.58
CA GLY A 44 11.05 4.31 8.01
C GLY A 44 10.59 4.40 6.56
N PHE A 45 9.44 3.83 6.26
CA PHE A 45 8.85 3.93 4.92
C PHE A 45 8.06 5.24 4.76
N ASP A 46 8.04 5.75 3.55
CA ASP A 46 7.25 6.92 3.19
C ASP A 46 5.80 6.53 2.86
N LEU A 47 5.60 5.34 2.33
CA LEU A 47 4.29 4.80 1.99
C LEU A 47 4.19 3.34 2.43
N LEU A 48 3.08 3.01 3.07
CA LEU A 48 2.67 1.63 3.32
C LEU A 48 1.52 1.33 2.35
N LEU A 49 1.79 0.45 1.39
CA LEU A 49 0.84 0.04 0.37
C LEU A 49 0.34 -1.35 0.75
N LEU A 50 -0.95 -1.48 1.02
CA LEU A 50 -1.50 -2.66 1.67
C LEU A 50 -2.58 -3.32 0.83
N ASP A 51 -2.49 -4.64 0.66
CA ASP A 51 -3.64 -5.41 0.21
C ASP A 51 -4.58 -5.61 1.39
N ILE A 52 -5.86 -5.74 1.14
CA ILE A 52 -6.86 -5.99 2.18
C ILE A 52 -6.88 -7.45 2.57
N MET A 53 -6.83 -8.35 1.59
CA MET A 53 -6.95 -9.79 1.84
C MET A 53 -5.58 -10.45 1.98
N LEU A 54 -5.12 -10.57 3.22
CA LEU A 54 -3.88 -11.26 3.56
C LEU A 54 -4.19 -12.56 4.30
N PRO A 55 -3.29 -13.56 4.31
CA PRO A 55 -3.59 -14.86 4.90
C PRO A 55 -3.76 -14.84 6.42
N ASP A 56 -3.09 -13.93 7.10
CA ASP A 56 -3.06 -13.89 8.57
C ASP A 56 -3.85 -12.73 9.19
N MET A 57 -4.17 -11.71 8.42
CA MET A 57 -4.98 -10.57 8.88
C MET A 57 -5.41 -9.74 7.67
N SER A 58 -6.28 -8.75 7.88
CA SER A 58 -6.65 -7.85 6.79
C SER A 58 -5.71 -6.64 6.74
N GLY A 59 -5.62 -6.01 5.58
CA GLY A 59 -4.91 -4.74 5.45
C GLY A 59 -5.49 -3.64 6.33
N TRP A 60 -6.79 -3.70 6.62
CA TRP A 60 -7.44 -2.79 7.56
C TRP A 60 -6.88 -2.93 8.97
N ASP A 61 -6.59 -4.16 9.40
CA ASP A 61 -6.00 -4.43 10.71
C ASP A 61 -4.63 -3.80 10.83
N ILE A 62 -3.84 -3.87 9.74
CA ILE A 62 -2.52 -3.24 9.71
C ILE A 62 -2.65 -1.73 9.84
N PHE A 63 -3.54 -1.13 9.06
CA PHE A 63 -3.80 0.30 9.10
C PHE A 63 -4.22 0.74 10.51
N GLU A 64 -5.19 0.03 11.11
CA GLU A 64 -5.68 0.37 12.45
C GLU A 64 -4.59 0.29 13.52
N LYS A 65 -3.68 -0.69 13.39
CA LYS A 65 -2.57 -0.84 14.34
C LYS A 65 -1.51 0.24 14.20
N LEU A 66 -1.31 0.76 13.01
CA LEU A 66 -0.21 1.69 12.73
C LEU A 66 -0.62 3.15 12.63
N LYS A 67 -1.88 3.45 12.36
CA LYS A 67 -2.33 4.84 12.26
C LYS A 67 -2.06 5.59 13.56
N GLY A 68 -1.54 6.80 13.44
CA GLY A 68 -1.15 7.61 14.58
C GLY A 68 0.17 7.21 15.24
N LYS A 69 0.78 6.10 14.81
CA LYS A 69 2.05 5.59 15.35
C LYS A 69 3.20 5.69 14.36
N THR A 70 2.92 6.09 13.14
CA THR A 70 3.93 6.21 12.08
C THR A 70 3.68 7.49 11.29
N LYS A 71 4.74 8.01 10.68
CA LYS A 71 4.67 9.14 9.76
C LYS A 71 4.43 8.69 8.32
N SER A 72 4.43 7.39 8.07
CA SER A 72 4.17 6.84 6.75
C SER A 72 2.76 7.18 6.29
N LYS A 73 2.60 7.39 4.99
CA LYS A 73 1.28 7.48 4.38
C LYS A 73 0.75 6.08 4.11
N PHE A 74 -0.56 5.95 4.00
CA PHE A 74 -1.22 4.67 3.76
C PHE A 74 -2.02 4.71 2.48
N ALA A 75 -1.94 3.64 1.70
CA ALA A 75 -2.82 3.41 0.56
C ALA A 75 -3.12 1.92 0.46
N PHE A 76 -4.26 1.60 -0.14
CA PHE A 76 -4.64 0.22 -0.39
C PHE A 76 -4.50 -0.11 -1.87
N LEU A 77 -4.15 -1.36 -2.16
CA LEU A 77 -4.07 -1.90 -3.51
C LEU A 77 -4.75 -3.26 -3.47
N SER A 78 -6.00 -3.33 -3.93
CA SER A 78 -6.83 -4.51 -3.72
C SER A 78 -7.77 -4.77 -4.89
N ALA A 79 -8.19 -6.05 -5.05
CA ALA A 79 -9.19 -6.44 -6.02
C ALA A 79 -10.62 -6.09 -5.56
N ILE A 80 -10.81 -5.74 -4.29
CA ILE A 80 -12.12 -5.39 -3.75
C ILE A 80 -12.42 -3.94 -4.11
N PRO A 81 -13.50 -3.65 -4.86
CA PRO A 81 -13.82 -2.28 -5.22
C PRO A 81 -14.34 -1.47 -4.04
N VAL A 82 -14.23 -0.17 -4.12
CA VAL A 82 -14.70 0.76 -3.10
C VAL A 82 -15.51 1.88 -3.77
N SER A 83 -16.60 2.32 -3.13
CA SER A 83 -17.41 3.41 -3.64
C SER A 83 -16.72 4.77 -3.42
N GLU A 84 -17.15 5.78 -4.15
CA GLU A 84 -16.65 7.14 -3.94
C GLU A 84 -16.96 7.65 -2.53
N GLU A 85 -18.12 7.31 -2.00
CA GLU A 85 -18.51 7.68 -0.64
C GLU A 85 -17.58 7.05 0.38
N ARG A 86 -17.30 5.76 0.22
CA ARG A 86 -16.37 5.05 1.09
C ARG A 86 -14.96 5.62 0.99
N MET A 87 -14.55 6.00 -0.22
CA MET A 87 -13.23 6.62 -0.43
C MET A 87 -13.11 7.95 0.33
N LYS A 88 -14.17 8.75 0.35
CA LYS A 88 -14.20 9.99 1.12
C LYS A 88 -14.02 9.72 2.62
N GLU A 89 -14.69 8.70 3.14
CA GLU A 89 -14.55 8.30 4.55
C GLU A 89 -13.11 7.86 4.86
N LEU A 90 -12.52 7.09 3.95
CA LEU A 90 -11.15 6.60 4.12
C LEU A 90 -10.14 7.74 4.14
N ARG A 91 -10.31 8.73 3.29
CA ARG A 91 -9.43 9.90 3.28
C ARG A 91 -9.50 10.67 4.60
N LYS A 92 -10.68 10.75 5.19
CA LYS A 92 -10.87 11.43 6.48
C LYS A 92 -10.10 10.76 7.61
N VAL A 93 -9.93 9.45 7.55
CA VAL A 93 -9.22 8.71 8.60
C VAL A 93 -7.75 8.46 8.29
N GLY A 94 -7.24 9.01 7.19
CA GLY A 94 -5.81 8.98 6.89
C GLY A 94 -5.36 8.07 5.76
N VAL A 95 -6.29 7.49 5.00
CA VAL A 95 -5.94 6.70 3.81
C VAL A 95 -5.77 7.66 2.63
N SER A 96 -4.59 7.65 2.03
CA SER A 96 -4.28 8.58 0.93
C SER A 96 -4.93 8.20 -0.40
N ASP A 97 -5.05 6.90 -0.68
CA ASP A 97 -5.69 6.43 -1.90
C ASP A 97 -6.08 4.96 -1.77
N TYR A 98 -6.94 4.52 -2.67
CA TYR A 98 -7.37 3.13 -2.78
C TYR A 98 -7.32 2.75 -4.26
N ILE A 99 -6.36 1.91 -4.61
CA ILE A 99 -6.11 1.51 -6.00
C ILE A 99 -6.72 0.13 -6.24
N THR A 100 -7.64 0.04 -7.18
CA THR A 100 -8.34 -1.22 -7.46
C THR A 100 -7.60 -2.01 -8.53
N LYS A 101 -7.40 -3.31 -8.30
CA LYS A 101 -6.88 -4.23 -9.30
C LYS A 101 -8.01 -4.66 -10.26
N PRO A 102 -7.77 -4.84 -11.55
CA PRO A 102 -6.49 -4.61 -12.21
C PRO A 102 -6.23 -3.13 -12.46
N PHE A 103 -4.97 -2.75 -12.51
CA PHE A 103 -4.54 -1.38 -12.78
C PHE A 103 -3.55 -1.38 -13.95
N THR A 104 -3.37 -0.22 -14.58
CA THR A 104 -2.30 -0.06 -15.56
C THR A 104 -1.02 0.37 -14.86
N LYS A 105 0.11 0.05 -15.46
CA LYS A 105 1.42 0.51 -14.97
C LYS A 105 1.45 2.03 -14.80
N ALA A 106 0.98 2.75 -15.82
CA ALA A 106 0.95 4.22 -15.82
C ALA A 106 0.07 4.77 -14.69
N ASP A 107 -1.09 4.18 -14.45
CA ASP A 107 -1.99 4.62 -13.40
C ASP A 107 -1.39 4.39 -12.01
N LEU A 108 -0.80 3.22 -11.79
CA LEU A 108 -0.15 2.90 -10.51
C LEU A 108 0.97 3.91 -10.20
N ILE A 109 1.85 4.15 -11.16
CA ILE A 109 2.97 5.09 -11.00
C ILE A 109 2.45 6.50 -10.70
N LYS A 110 1.46 6.97 -11.47
CA LYS A 110 0.87 8.29 -11.31
C LYS A 110 0.28 8.48 -9.91
N ARG A 111 -0.48 7.50 -9.44
CA ARG A 111 -1.17 7.59 -8.14
C ARG A 111 -0.17 7.54 -6.99
N VAL A 112 0.82 6.66 -7.05
CA VAL A 112 1.85 6.57 -6.01
C VAL A 112 2.69 7.85 -6.00
N ALA A 113 3.09 8.36 -7.15
CA ALA A 113 3.83 9.61 -7.24
C ALA A 113 3.05 10.79 -6.64
N LYS A 114 1.74 10.84 -6.86
CA LYS A 114 0.88 11.86 -6.28
C LYS A 114 0.85 11.80 -4.76
N ILE A 115 0.77 10.59 -4.20
CA ILE A 115 0.79 10.40 -2.74
C ILE A 115 2.11 10.89 -2.15
N LEU A 116 3.22 10.62 -2.81
CA LEU A 116 4.57 10.86 -2.31
C LEU A 116 5.20 12.17 -2.79
N LYS A 117 4.40 12.99 -3.36
CA LYS A 117 4.81 14.27 -3.91
C LYS A 117 5.45 15.21 -2.88
#